data_388e7d46be63bbb1966fc90e808e3a0c
#
_entry.id   388e7d46be63bbb1966fc90e808e3a0c
#
_cell.length_a   1.000
_cell.length_b   1.000
_cell.length_c   1.000
_cell.angle_alpha   90.00
_cell.angle_beta   90.00
_cell.angle_gamma   90.00
#
_symmetry.space_group_name_H-M   'P 1'
#
loop_
_entity.id
_entity.type
_entity.pdbx_description
1 polymer ?
#
loop_
_entity_poly.entity_id
_entity_poly.type
_entity_poly.pdbx_seq_one_letter_code
_entity_poly.pdbx_strand_id
1 'polypeptide(L)'
;MRVCMLAYTFYETDNRVRRYAEALVKRGDQVDAIALARDGISDCEVIQGVRVFRIQKRVIDERGPLSYLTKLVLFFIRSAWFLTIMHLREPYDIIHVHSVPDFEVFAALIPRLMGARVILDIHDLVPEFYASKFKVRERSVVFQLLIALEKLSIAFSSYVIISNDLWYEKLVRRSVSPEKCVSITNYPDLSIFWRRPRLTPSTDDFIMCYPGTLNWHQGLDVAIEAMSILRDRVPNLKFLIVGDGPDREKLKDAIARLHLEGRVTLRGFVPMEQVAEIMSTIDLGVVPKRKDSFGNEAFSTKIMEFMAMNVPVVASRTRIDEHYFSDQTVQFFEPGSSKDLASKIVYLMENPDRRTALCECSTEFIAHNSWDVKKQGYLDLVDRLCS
;
A
#
# COMPACT_ATOMS: atom_id res chain seq x y z
N MET A 1 13.61 17.05 -17.00
CA MET A 1 12.32 17.68 -16.66
C MET A 1 12.31 18.06 -15.20
N ARG A 2 11.42 18.96 -14.81
CA ARG A 2 11.23 19.29 -13.41
C ARG A 2 9.85 18.82 -12.94
N VAL A 3 9.82 17.95 -11.94
CA VAL A 3 8.61 17.26 -11.49
C VAL A 3 8.38 17.51 -10.00
N CYS A 4 7.12 17.75 -9.61
CA CYS A 4 6.74 17.87 -8.21
C CYS A 4 5.80 16.73 -7.83
N MET A 5 6.16 15.95 -6.80
CA MET A 5 5.27 15.01 -6.11
C MET A 5 4.52 15.75 -5.00
N LEU A 6 3.22 15.65 -4.98
CA LEU A 6 2.37 16.25 -3.94
C LEU A 6 1.58 15.14 -3.23
N ALA A 7 1.83 14.94 -1.94
CA ALA A 7 1.22 13.84 -1.19
C ALA A 7 0.96 14.20 0.28
N TYR A 8 -0.26 13.94 0.76
CA TYR A 8 -0.61 14.04 2.18
C TYR A 8 -0.10 12.80 2.96
N THR A 9 1.21 12.60 2.93
CA THR A 9 1.90 11.44 3.53
C THR A 9 3.26 11.83 4.09
N PHE A 10 3.87 10.94 4.85
CA PHE A 10 5.29 11.04 5.22
C PHE A 10 6.13 10.40 4.10
N TYR A 11 6.91 11.20 3.41
CA TYR A 11 7.69 10.77 2.25
C TYR A 11 8.55 9.53 2.54
N GLU A 12 9.17 9.47 3.71
CA GLU A 12 10.10 8.41 4.13
C GLU A 12 9.46 7.02 4.19
N THR A 13 8.14 6.98 4.40
CA THR A 13 7.41 5.72 4.60
C THR A 13 6.43 5.39 3.47
N ASP A 14 6.30 6.27 2.48
CA ASP A 14 5.43 6.05 1.34
C ASP A 14 6.22 5.54 0.13
N ASN A 15 6.28 4.23 -0.02
CA ASN A 15 7.05 3.62 -1.10
C ASN A 15 6.51 3.92 -2.49
N ARG A 16 5.20 4.20 -2.63
CA ARG A 16 4.64 4.52 -3.93
C ARG A 16 5.13 5.89 -4.42
N VAL A 17 5.09 6.88 -3.55
CA VAL A 17 5.61 8.22 -3.86
C VAL A 17 7.11 8.18 -4.09
N ARG A 18 7.86 7.52 -3.20
CA ARG A 18 9.32 7.40 -3.28
C ARG A 18 9.79 6.77 -4.59
N ARG A 19 9.26 5.61 -4.95
CA ARG A 19 9.72 4.88 -6.14
C ARG A 19 9.49 5.66 -7.44
N TYR A 20 8.39 6.43 -7.55
CA TYR A 20 8.18 7.33 -8.69
C TYR A 20 9.19 8.46 -8.70
N ALA A 21 9.37 9.15 -7.58
CA ALA A 21 10.31 10.25 -7.43
C ALA A 21 11.76 9.80 -7.70
N GLU A 22 12.18 8.72 -7.06
CA GLU A 22 13.53 8.17 -7.19
C GLU A 22 13.81 7.63 -8.60
N ALA A 23 12.81 7.07 -9.31
CA ALA A 23 12.96 6.63 -10.69
C ALA A 23 13.20 7.83 -11.63
N LEU A 24 12.51 8.94 -11.44
CA LEU A 24 12.74 10.17 -12.19
C LEU A 24 14.12 10.78 -11.90
N VAL A 25 14.54 10.83 -10.65
CA VAL A 25 15.90 11.28 -10.29
C VAL A 25 16.97 10.40 -10.95
N LYS A 26 16.81 9.06 -10.93
CA LYS A 26 17.73 8.14 -11.61
C LYS A 26 17.77 8.34 -13.12
N ARG A 27 16.71 8.86 -13.73
CA ARG A 27 16.65 9.26 -15.14
C ARG A 27 17.37 10.59 -15.42
N GLY A 28 17.63 11.40 -14.40
CA GLY A 28 18.27 12.72 -14.50
C GLY A 28 17.31 13.91 -14.38
N ASP A 29 16.07 13.67 -13.95
CA ASP A 29 15.09 14.72 -13.70
C ASP A 29 15.34 15.42 -12.36
N GLN A 30 14.90 16.68 -12.24
CA GLN A 30 14.83 17.38 -10.97
C GLN A 30 13.49 17.11 -10.31
N VAL A 31 13.51 16.55 -9.10
CA VAL A 31 12.30 16.15 -8.41
C VAL A 31 12.18 16.81 -7.04
N ASP A 32 11.06 17.47 -6.84
CA ASP A 32 10.63 18.00 -5.56
C ASP A 32 9.48 17.14 -5.00
N ALA A 33 9.41 16.97 -3.67
CA ALA A 33 8.29 16.32 -3.01
C ALA A 33 7.74 17.22 -1.92
N ILE A 34 6.43 17.49 -1.94
CA ILE A 34 5.70 18.21 -0.90
C ILE A 34 4.98 17.18 -0.05
N ALA A 35 5.30 17.13 1.25
CA ALA A 35 4.88 16.07 2.15
C ALA A 35 4.58 16.57 3.57
N LEU A 36 4.21 15.64 4.46
CA LEU A 36 4.02 15.90 5.88
C LEU A 36 5.33 15.82 6.66
N ALA A 37 5.42 16.60 7.74
CA ALA A 37 6.49 16.57 8.72
C ALA A 37 6.16 15.66 9.91
N ARG A 38 7.19 14.97 10.43
CA ARG A 38 7.21 14.38 11.78
C ARG A 38 7.98 15.29 12.72
N ASP A 39 7.73 15.16 14.02
CA ASP A 39 8.50 15.89 15.01
C ASP A 39 10.00 15.48 14.97
N GLY A 40 10.87 16.48 15.07
CA GLY A 40 12.31 16.29 15.07
C GLY A 40 12.97 16.11 13.68
N ILE A 41 12.21 16.19 12.58
CA ILE A 41 12.73 16.10 11.22
C ILE A 41 12.77 17.51 10.58
N SER A 42 13.80 17.77 9.77
CA SER A 42 13.96 19.05 9.05
C SER A 42 12.81 19.31 8.08
N ASP A 43 12.41 20.59 7.96
CA ASP A 43 11.36 21.00 7.01
C ASP A 43 11.78 20.85 5.54
N CYS A 44 13.09 20.81 5.26
CA CYS A 44 13.63 20.57 3.92
C CYS A 44 14.87 19.68 4.00
N GLU A 45 14.91 18.65 3.15
CA GLU A 45 15.99 17.69 3.09
C GLU A 45 16.09 17.06 1.69
N VAL A 46 17.28 16.59 1.32
CA VAL A 46 17.46 15.81 0.08
C VAL A 46 17.57 14.33 0.43
N ILE A 47 16.61 13.53 -0.03
CA ILE A 47 16.55 12.09 0.18
C ILE A 47 16.67 11.39 -1.18
N GLN A 48 17.71 10.61 -1.39
CA GLN A 48 17.98 9.90 -2.66
C GLN A 48 17.88 10.80 -3.90
N GLY A 49 18.35 12.06 -3.78
CA GLY A 49 18.32 13.06 -4.86
C GLY A 49 16.99 13.82 -5.00
N VAL A 50 15.97 13.47 -4.25
CA VAL A 50 14.68 14.18 -4.22
C VAL A 50 14.71 15.26 -3.14
N ARG A 51 14.37 16.51 -3.48
CA ARG A 51 14.20 17.58 -2.49
C ARG A 51 12.83 17.46 -1.82
N VAL A 52 12.82 17.10 -0.57
CA VAL A 52 11.59 16.88 0.21
C VAL A 52 11.27 18.13 1.04
N PHE A 53 10.12 18.72 0.81
CA PHE A 53 9.58 19.87 1.55
C PHE A 53 8.43 19.40 2.45
N ARG A 54 8.59 19.54 3.75
CA ARG A 54 7.61 19.11 4.76
C ARG A 54 6.85 20.35 5.26
N ILE A 55 5.67 20.57 4.68
CA ILE A 55 4.94 21.85 4.85
C ILE A 55 3.94 21.84 6.00
N GLN A 56 3.65 20.68 6.58
CA GLN A 56 2.69 20.54 7.66
C GLN A 56 3.04 19.37 8.59
N LYS A 57 3.07 19.63 9.89
CA LYS A 57 3.17 18.58 10.91
C LYS A 57 1.87 17.80 11.05
N ARG A 58 1.98 16.48 11.14
CA ARG A 58 0.86 15.59 11.44
C ARG A 58 1.10 14.87 12.77
N VAL A 59 0.17 15.04 13.70
CA VAL A 59 0.09 14.25 14.93
C VAL A 59 -0.69 12.98 14.60
N ILE A 60 -0.13 11.81 14.89
CA ILE A 60 -0.68 10.49 14.50
C ILE A 60 -2.04 10.21 15.17
N ASP A 61 -2.34 10.86 16.31
CA ASP A 61 -3.58 10.68 17.08
C ASP A 61 -4.68 11.68 16.68
N GLU A 62 -5.23 11.52 15.50
CA GLU A 62 -6.33 12.35 15.00
C GLU A 62 -7.68 11.87 15.57
N ARG A 63 -8.19 12.60 16.54
CA ARG A 63 -9.50 12.31 17.15
C ARG A 63 -10.63 12.99 16.37
N GLY A 64 -11.35 12.22 15.57
CA GLY A 64 -12.61 12.61 14.93
C GLY A 64 -12.51 13.08 13.47
N PRO A 65 -13.61 12.92 12.68
CA PRO A 65 -13.63 13.19 11.23
C PRO A 65 -13.49 14.68 10.89
N LEU A 66 -13.99 15.59 11.72
CA LEU A 66 -13.86 17.04 11.52
C LEU A 66 -12.41 17.52 11.66
N SER A 67 -11.68 17.02 12.67
CA SER A 67 -10.26 17.32 12.87
C SER A 67 -9.43 16.85 11.68
N TYR A 68 -9.72 15.66 11.16
CA TYR A 68 -9.06 15.13 9.98
C TYR A 68 -9.32 16.00 8.75
N LEU A 69 -10.59 16.36 8.48
CA LEU A 69 -10.97 17.22 7.36
C LEU A 69 -10.29 18.59 7.43
N THR A 70 -10.25 19.22 8.60
CA THR A 70 -9.60 20.53 8.80
C THR A 70 -8.11 20.46 8.44
N LYS A 71 -7.42 19.38 8.81
CA LYS A 71 -6.00 19.18 8.50
C LYS A 71 -5.77 18.95 7.00
N LEU A 72 -6.66 18.23 6.33
CA LEU A 72 -6.63 18.07 4.87
C LEU A 72 -6.78 19.41 4.15
N VAL A 73 -7.78 20.21 4.56
CA VAL A 73 -8.01 21.55 3.96
C VAL A 73 -6.82 22.47 4.23
N LEU A 74 -6.23 22.43 5.42
CA LEU A 74 -5.05 23.23 5.73
C LEU A 74 -3.84 22.80 4.90
N PHE A 75 -3.64 21.50 4.70
CA PHE A 75 -2.58 20.98 3.83
C PHE A 75 -2.80 21.43 2.38
N PHE A 76 -4.03 21.32 1.88
CA PHE A 76 -4.40 21.82 0.56
C PHE A 76 -4.06 23.29 0.36
N ILE A 77 -4.42 24.17 1.30
CA ILE A 77 -4.13 25.62 1.21
C ILE A 77 -2.60 25.86 1.21
N ARG A 78 -1.88 25.19 2.09
CA ARG A 78 -0.42 25.29 2.16
C ARG A 78 0.26 24.75 0.90
N SER A 79 -0.21 23.62 0.39
CA SER A 79 0.28 23.02 -0.86
C SER A 79 0.04 23.94 -2.04
N ALA A 80 -1.16 24.51 -2.19
CA ALA A 80 -1.49 25.43 -3.27
C ALA A 80 -0.59 26.69 -3.25
N TRP A 81 -0.40 27.24 -2.07
CA TRP A 81 0.48 28.41 -1.90
C TRP A 81 1.94 28.07 -2.20
N PHE A 82 2.48 27.04 -1.59
CA PHE A 82 3.87 26.62 -1.73
C PHE A 82 4.18 26.22 -3.19
N LEU A 83 3.33 25.40 -3.77
CA LEU A 83 3.47 24.92 -5.15
C LEU A 83 3.42 26.08 -6.16
N THR A 84 2.55 27.06 -5.95
CA THR A 84 2.46 28.28 -6.80
C THR A 84 3.75 29.08 -6.72
N ILE A 85 4.27 29.36 -5.52
CA ILE A 85 5.51 30.12 -5.35
C ILE A 85 6.70 29.40 -5.99
N MET A 86 6.82 28.10 -5.78
CA MET A 86 7.91 27.30 -6.34
C MET A 86 7.83 27.27 -7.87
N HIS A 87 6.63 27.11 -8.42
CA HIS A 87 6.41 27.11 -9.87
C HIS A 87 6.70 28.48 -10.51
N LEU A 88 6.36 29.59 -9.86
CA LEU A 88 6.68 30.94 -10.35
C LEU A 88 8.19 31.25 -10.35
N ARG A 89 8.93 30.61 -9.45
CA ARG A 89 10.41 30.76 -9.41
C ARG A 89 11.09 29.91 -10.46
N GLU A 90 10.70 28.68 -10.53
CA GLU A 90 11.22 27.68 -11.47
C GLU A 90 10.04 26.77 -11.89
N PRO A 91 9.56 26.88 -13.15
CA PRO A 91 8.38 26.13 -13.57
C PRO A 91 8.55 24.63 -13.50
N TYR A 92 7.50 23.94 -13.04
CA TYR A 92 7.37 22.50 -13.12
C TYR A 92 6.77 22.10 -14.47
N ASP A 93 7.29 21.05 -15.08
CA ASP A 93 6.69 20.42 -16.26
C ASP A 93 5.51 19.55 -15.85
N ILE A 94 5.66 18.80 -14.74
CA ILE A 94 4.64 17.89 -14.22
C ILE A 94 4.45 18.10 -12.72
N ILE A 95 3.18 18.02 -12.30
CA ILE A 95 2.78 17.90 -10.90
C ILE A 95 2.05 16.56 -10.76
N HIS A 96 2.65 15.66 -10.01
CA HIS A 96 2.13 14.33 -9.73
C HIS A 96 1.51 14.33 -8.33
N VAL A 97 0.18 14.33 -8.28
CA VAL A 97 -0.61 14.40 -7.05
C VAL A 97 -1.05 13.01 -6.64
N HIS A 98 -0.69 12.61 -5.44
CA HIS A 98 -1.05 11.31 -4.87
C HIS A 98 -2.27 11.43 -3.96
N SER A 99 -3.32 10.72 -4.29
CA SER A 99 -4.52 10.59 -3.46
C SER A 99 -4.21 9.68 -2.24
N VAL A 100 -4.74 9.87 -1.07
CA VAL A 100 -5.96 10.55 -0.63
C VAL A 100 -5.60 11.88 0.02
N PRO A 101 -6.30 13.01 -0.24
CA PRO A 101 -7.59 13.13 -0.92
C PRO A 101 -7.46 13.53 -2.40
N ASP A 102 -8.42 13.12 -3.23
CA ASP A 102 -8.42 13.39 -4.68
C ASP A 102 -8.46 14.89 -5.01
N PHE A 103 -9.11 15.71 -4.19
CA PHE A 103 -9.23 17.15 -4.41
C PHE A 103 -7.90 17.91 -4.29
N GLU A 104 -6.86 17.27 -3.78
CA GLU A 104 -5.51 17.85 -3.69
C GLU A 104 -4.96 18.27 -5.07
N VAL A 105 -5.47 17.70 -6.16
CA VAL A 105 -5.12 18.14 -7.53
C VAL A 105 -5.39 19.60 -7.78
N PHE A 106 -6.39 20.20 -7.14
CA PHE A 106 -6.72 21.60 -7.31
C PHE A 106 -5.66 22.54 -6.71
N ALA A 107 -4.76 22.05 -5.86
CA ALA A 107 -3.58 22.81 -5.41
C ALA A 107 -2.66 23.17 -6.58
N ALA A 108 -2.71 22.40 -7.67
CA ALA A 108 -1.96 22.66 -8.91
C ALA A 108 -2.67 23.64 -9.87
N LEU A 109 -3.71 24.38 -9.44
CA LEU A 109 -4.49 25.25 -10.32
C LEU A 109 -3.63 26.28 -11.07
N ILE A 110 -2.83 27.06 -10.37
CA ILE A 110 -1.99 28.09 -10.98
C ILE A 110 -0.90 27.50 -11.88
N PRO A 111 -0.09 26.52 -11.42
CA PRO A 111 0.85 25.83 -12.29
C PRO A 111 0.21 25.23 -13.55
N ARG A 112 -0.97 24.64 -13.44
CA ARG A 112 -1.68 24.08 -14.60
C ARG A 112 -2.10 25.16 -15.59
N LEU A 113 -2.63 26.31 -15.13
CA LEU A 113 -2.97 27.44 -15.99
C LEU A 113 -1.73 28.03 -16.68
N MET A 114 -0.54 27.83 -16.11
CA MET A 114 0.75 28.23 -16.67
C MET A 114 1.39 27.15 -17.55
N GLY A 115 0.72 26.01 -17.78
CA GLY A 115 1.16 24.98 -18.73
C GLY A 115 1.64 23.67 -18.10
N ALA A 116 1.78 23.56 -16.79
CA ALA A 116 2.17 22.32 -16.13
C ALA A 116 1.13 21.20 -16.34
N ARG A 117 1.58 19.99 -16.59
CA ARG A 117 0.71 18.81 -16.64
C ARG A 117 0.44 18.27 -15.24
N VAL A 118 -0.77 17.79 -15.00
CA VAL A 118 -1.17 17.28 -13.70
C VAL A 118 -1.52 15.78 -13.83
N ILE A 119 -0.82 14.94 -13.07
CA ILE A 119 -1.15 13.52 -12.91
C ILE A 119 -1.87 13.36 -11.57
N LEU A 120 -3.02 12.70 -11.57
CA LEU A 120 -3.70 12.23 -10.36
C LEU A 120 -3.43 10.74 -10.20
N ASP A 121 -2.70 10.35 -9.15
CA ASP A 121 -2.46 8.96 -8.79
C ASP A 121 -3.41 8.54 -7.66
N ILE A 122 -4.43 7.76 -8.01
CA ILE A 122 -5.45 7.28 -7.09
C ILE A 122 -4.96 5.98 -6.44
N HIS A 123 -4.60 6.07 -5.15
CA HIS A 123 -4.14 4.92 -4.38
C HIS A 123 -5.31 4.03 -3.94
N ASP A 124 -6.40 4.66 -3.48
CA ASP A 124 -7.63 4.01 -3.04
C ASP A 124 -8.84 4.76 -3.61
N LEU A 125 -9.89 4.04 -3.99
CA LEU A 125 -11.14 4.66 -4.37
C LEU A 125 -11.83 5.22 -3.12
N VAL A 126 -11.76 6.55 -2.94
CA VAL A 126 -12.28 7.26 -1.76
C VAL A 126 -13.75 6.97 -1.48
N PRO A 127 -14.67 6.94 -2.48
CA PRO A 127 -16.06 6.61 -2.23
C PRO A 127 -16.25 5.21 -1.63
N GLU A 128 -15.57 4.19 -2.19
CA GLU A 128 -15.63 2.81 -1.73
C GLU A 128 -14.98 2.63 -0.36
N PHE A 129 -13.83 3.24 -0.14
CA PHE A 129 -13.15 3.24 1.16
C PHE A 129 -14.03 3.84 2.26
N TYR A 130 -14.66 5.00 1.97
CA TYR A 130 -15.57 5.67 2.89
C TYR A 130 -16.80 4.81 3.18
N ALA A 131 -17.41 4.23 2.14
CA ALA A 131 -18.59 3.37 2.27
C ALA A 131 -18.30 2.14 3.15
N SER A 132 -17.15 1.49 2.97
CA SER A 132 -16.71 0.37 3.79
C SER A 132 -16.45 0.77 5.24
N LYS A 133 -15.68 1.84 5.46
CA LYS A 133 -15.29 2.30 6.80
C LYS A 133 -16.46 2.74 7.67
N PHE A 134 -17.44 3.44 7.08
CA PHE A 134 -18.59 4.02 7.78
C PHE A 134 -19.90 3.27 7.54
N LYS A 135 -19.85 2.12 6.84
CA LYS A 135 -21.01 1.29 6.47
C LYS A 135 -22.11 2.09 5.76
N VAL A 136 -21.70 3.04 4.92
CA VAL A 136 -22.61 3.94 4.17
C VAL A 136 -23.07 3.24 2.89
N ARG A 137 -24.36 3.41 2.55
CA ARG A 137 -24.90 2.85 1.30
C ARG A 137 -24.38 3.64 0.09
N GLU A 138 -24.08 2.96 -1.01
CA GLU A 138 -23.59 3.57 -2.28
C GLU A 138 -24.59 4.58 -2.89
N ARG A 139 -25.86 4.53 -2.51
CA ARG A 139 -26.90 5.49 -2.93
C ARG A 139 -27.02 6.71 -2.00
N SER A 140 -26.24 6.82 -0.96
CA SER A 140 -26.29 7.96 -0.04
C SER A 140 -25.80 9.24 -0.70
N VAL A 141 -26.31 10.39 -0.22
CA VAL A 141 -25.89 11.72 -0.72
C VAL A 141 -24.36 11.90 -0.57
N VAL A 142 -23.79 11.47 0.56
CA VAL A 142 -22.34 11.57 0.81
C VAL A 142 -21.56 10.77 -0.22
N PHE A 143 -21.97 9.53 -0.52
CA PHE A 143 -21.30 8.71 -1.53
C PHE A 143 -21.37 9.37 -2.91
N GLN A 144 -22.51 9.93 -3.29
CA GLN A 144 -22.68 10.64 -4.57
C GLN A 144 -21.83 11.94 -4.64
N LEU A 145 -21.69 12.65 -3.52
CA LEU A 145 -20.80 13.82 -3.44
C LEU A 145 -19.32 13.40 -3.60
N LEU A 146 -18.90 12.28 -3.03
CA LEU A 146 -17.54 11.75 -3.22
C LEU A 146 -17.30 11.34 -4.67
N ILE A 147 -18.28 10.72 -5.35
CA ILE A 147 -18.21 10.44 -6.80
C ILE A 147 -18.13 11.73 -7.64
N ALA A 148 -18.88 12.75 -7.27
CA ALA A 148 -18.82 14.04 -7.98
C ALA A 148 -17.43 14.68 -7.82
N LEU A 149 -16.85 14.62 -6.61
CA LEU A 149 -15.50 15.11 -6.34
C LEU A 149 -14.44 14.32 -7.10
N GLU A 150 -14.55 12.98 -7.14
CA GLU A 150 -13.69 12.12 -7.95
C GLU A 150 -13.73 12.54 -9.44
N LYS A 151 -14.93 12.70 -10.01
CA LYS A 151 -15.10 13.15 -11.40
C LYS A 151 -14.50 14.52 -11.68
N LEU A 152 -14.66 15.48 -10.76
CA LEU A 152 -14.09 16.82 -10.89
C LEU A 152 -12.56 16.79 -10.83
N SER A 153 -12.00 16.00 -9.90
CA SER A 153 -10.55 15.83 -9.75
C SER A 153 -9.94 15.17 -10.99
N ILE A 154 -10.60 14.15 -11.53
CA ILE A 154 -10.21 13.49 -12.78
C ILE A 154 -10.32 14.43 -13.99
N ALA A 155 -11.40 15.19 -14.09
CA ALA A 155 -11.59 16.16 -15.18
C ALA A 155 -10.50 17.24 -15.17
N PHE A 156 -10.13 17.70 -13.97
CA PHE A 156 -9.04 18.66 -13.76
C PHE A 156 -7.67 18.09 -14.14
N SER A 157 -7.41 16.82 -13.94
CA SER A 157 -6.11 16.19 -14.19
C SER A 157 -5.81 16.04 -15.69
N SER A 158 -4.56 16.06 -16.10
CA SER A 158 -4.12 15.74 -17.46
C SER A 158 -4.16 14.23 -17.71
N TYR A 159 -3.79 13.45 -16.70
CA TYR A 159 -3.79 11.98 -16.74
C TYR A 159 -4.09 11.40 -15.36
N VAL A 160 -4.55 10.16 -15.32
CA VAL A 160 -4.90 9.44 -14.10
C VAL A 160 -4.12 8.13 -14.01
N ILE A 161 -3.54 7.86 -12.86
CA ILE A 161 -2.99 6.54 -12.51
C ILE A 161 -3.89 5.96 -11.44
N ILE A 162 -4.18 4.66 -11.52
CA ILE A 162 -4.94 3.91 -10.51
C ILE A 162 -4.14 2.69 -10.04
N SER A 163 -4.31 2.29 -8.80
CA SER A 163 -3.43 1.32 -8.14
C SER A 163 -3.67 -0.15 -8.49
N ASN A 164 -4.78 -0.51 -9.17
CA ASN A 164 -5.05 -1.88 -9.61
C ASN A 164 -6.09 -1.95 -10.74
N ASP A 165 -6.14 -3.11 -11.43
CA ASP A 165 -6.95 -3.30 -12.63
C ASP A 165 -8.46 -3.37 -12.35
N LEU A 166 -8.90 -3.92 -11.21
CA LEU A 166 -10.32 -3.95 -10.86
C LEU A 166 -10.87 -2.54 -10.61
N TRP A 167 -10.07 -1.69 -10.00
CA TRP A 167 -10.42 -0.29 -9.80
C TRP A 167 -10.30 0.52 -11.10
N TYR A 168 -9.34 0.17 -11.98
CA TYR A 168 -9.29 0.75 -13.33
C TYR A 168 -10.60 0.49 -14.08
N GLU A 169 -11.06 -0.75 -14.14
CA GLU A 169 -12.35 -1.07 -14.78
C GLU A 169 -13.51 -0.28 -14.18
N LYS A 170 -13.56 -0.17 -12.85
CA LYS A 170 -14.62 0.58 -12.15
C LYS A 170 -14.55 2.07 -12.48
N LEU A 171 -13.34 2.66 -12.48
CA LEU A 171 -13.14 4.07 -12.75
C LEU A 171 -13.48 4.44 -14.21
N VAL A 172 -13.07 3.60 -15.15
CA VAL A 172 -13.39 3.78 -16.58
C VAL A 172 -14.90 3.71 -16.85
N ARG A 173 -15.62 2.84 -16.14
CA ARG A 173 -17.09 2.75 -16.29
C ARG A 173 -17.84 3.98 -15.77
N ARG A 174 -17.25 4.80 -14.87
CA ARG A 174 -18.00 5.87 -14.21
C ARG A 174 -17.41 7.28 -14.31
N SER A 175 -16.09 7.42 -14.45
CA SER A 175 -15.44 8.71 -14.16
C SER A 175 -14.35 9.14 -15.13
N VAL A 176 -13.71 8.23 -15.87
CA VAL A 176 -12.56 8.54 -16.73
C VAL A 176 -12.65 7.81 -18.08
N SER A 177 -12.12 8.40 -19.15
CA SER A 177 -11.95 7.67 -20.42
C SER A 177 -10.70 6.78 -20.39
N PRO A 178 -10.70 5.62 -21.07
CA PRO A 178 -9.55 4.70 -21.07
C PRO A 178 -8.24 5.34 -21.50
N GLU A 179 -8.29 6.28 -22.46
CA GLU A 179 -7.11 6.95 -23.01
C GLU A 179 -6.42 7.88 -22.00
N LYS A 180 -7.16 8.29 -20.97
CA LYS A 180 -6.70 9.20 -19.90
C LYS A 180 -6.30 8.47 -18.63
N CYS A 181 -6.35 7.15 -18.59
CA CYS A 181 -6.11 6.37 -17.37
C CYS A 181 -5.23 5.16 -17.61
N VAL A 182 -4.39 4.82 -16.63
CA VAL A 182 -3.60 3.59 -16.62
C VAL A 182 -3.58 2.97 -15.23
N SER A 183 -3.56 1.64 -15.17
CA SER A 183 -3.31 0.90 -13.94
C SER A 183 -1.81 0.73 -13.72
N ILE A 184 -1.30 1.19 -12.57
CA ILE A 184 0.06 0.92 -12.12
C ILE A 184 0.00 0.40 -10.69
N THR A 185 0.17 -0.89 -10.54
CA THR A 185 0.10 -1.59 -9.25
C THR A 185 1.31 -1.27 -8.35
N ASN A 186 1.15 -1.49 -7.05
CA ASN A 186 2.24 -1.38 -6.10
C ASN A 186 3.19 -2.59 -6.18
N TYR A 187 4.05 -2.60 -7.20
CA TYR A 187 5.08 -3.63 -7.38
C TYR A 187 6.15 -3.55 -6.29
N PRO A 188 6.76 -4.68 -5.86
CA PRO A 188 7.83 -4.67 -4.88
C PRO A 188 9.09 -4.01 -5.45
N ASP A 189 9.79 -3.29 -4.59
CA ASP A 189 11.12 -2.76 -4.89
C ASP A 189 12.16 -3.82 -4.53
N LEU A 190 12.83 -4.36 -5.54
CA LEU A 190 13.83 -5.41 -5.37
C LEU A 190 15.15 -4.92 -4.76
N SER A 191 15.34 -3.62 -4.59
CA SER A 191 16.47 -3.09 -3.81
C SER A 191 16.26 -3.28 -2.30
N ILE A 192 14.99 -3.42 -1.86
CA ILE A 192 14.59 -3.65 -0.48
C ILE A 192 14.21 -5.11 -0.27
N PHE A 193 13.28 -5.62 -1.10
CA PHE A 193 12.74 -6.97 -1.03
C PHE A 193 13.43 -7.87 -2.05
N TRP A 194 14.47 -8.59 -1.62
CA TRP A 194 15.19 -9.54 -2.45
C TRP A 194 15.53 -10.80 -1.66
N ARG A 195 15.62 -11.93 -2.35
CA ARG A 195 15.94 -13.21 -1.75
C ARG A 195 17.26 -13.14 -1.01
N ARG A 196 17.23 -13.21 0.31
CA ARG A 196 18.40 -13.26 1.18
C ARG A 196 18.70 -14.70 1.58
N PRO A 197 20.00 -15.06 1.83
CA PRO A 197 20.31 -16.31 2.49
C PRO A 197 19.53 -16.37 3.81
N ARG A 198 18.78 -17.44 4.00
CA ARG A 198 18.04 -17.63 5.25
C ARG A 198 19.02 -17.85 6.38
N LEU A 199 19.00 -16.99 7.37
CA LEU A 199 19.64 -17.25 8.64
C LEU A 199 18.88 -18.40 9.29
N THR A 200 19.51 -19.56 9.44
CA THR A 200 18.89 -20.74 10.07
C THR A 200 18.48 -20.35 11.49
N PRO A 201 17.20 -20.40 11.86
CA PRO A 201 16.80 -20.15 13.25
C PRO A 201 17.49 -21.17 14.14
N SER A 202 17.89 -20.76 15.34
CA SER A 202 18.43 -21.65 16.36
C SER A 202 17.36 -22.52 17.03
N THR A 203 16.13 -22.47 16.56
CA THR A 203 14.94 -23.16 17.11
C THR A 203 14.23 -23.97 16.03
N ASP A 204 13.54 -25.03 16.42
CA ASP A 204 12.64 -25.83 15.56
C ASP A 204 11.28 -25.15 15.32
N ASP A 205 11.16 -23.87 15.65
CA ASP A 205 9.94 -23.10 15.46
C ASP A 205 9.63 -22.87 13.97
N PHE A 206 8.37 -23.05 13.59
CA PHE A 206 7.85 -22.63 12.31
C PHE A 206 7.20 -21.25 12.45
N ILE A 207 7.78 -20.25 11.79
CA ILE A 207 7.43 -18.84 11.99
C ILE A 207 6.58 -18.34 10.84
N MET A 208 5.33 -17.96 11.16
CA MET A 208 4.47 -17.20 10.26
C MET A 208 4.64 -15.70 10.52
N CYS A 209 4.47 -14.88 9.48
CA CYS A 209 4.51 -13.42 9.63
C CYS A 209 3.41 -12.72 8.86
N TYR A 210 2.90 -11.63 9.46
CA TYR A 210 2.12 -10.61 8.81
C TYR A 210 2.78 -9.24 9.04
N PRO A 211 3.25 -8.54 8.01
CA PRO A 211 3.71 -7.16 8.10
C PRO A 211 2.63 -6.19 7.59
N GLY A 212 2.35 -5.12 8.32
CA GLY A 212 1.49 -4.06 7.82
C GLY A 212 0.56 -3.44 8.86
N THR A 213 -0.34 -2.59 8.39
CA THR A 213 -1.30 -1.88 9.22
C THR A 213 -2.28 -2.84 9.90
N LEU A 214 -2.52 -2.62 11.20
CA LEU A 214 -3.45 -3.41 12.00
C LEU A 214 -4.85 -2.78 11.96
N ASN A 215 -5.61 -3.12 10.94
CA ASN A 215 -7.00 -2.65 10.80
C ASN A 215 -7.95 -3.80 10.45
N TRP A 216 -9.24 -3.55 10.53
CA TRP A 216 -10.31 -4.52 10.32
C TRP A 216 -10.21 -5.29 9.00
N HIS A 217 -9.89 -4.60 7.90
CA HIS A 217 -9.84 -5.21 6.57
C HIS A 217 -8.77 -6.30 6.44
N GLN A 218 -7.75 -6.25 7.30
CA GLN A 218 -6.64 -7.19 7.24
C GLN A 218 -6.96 -8.55 7.87
N GLY A 219 -8.06 -8.69 8.63
CA GLY A 219 -8.56 -9.98 9.11
C GLY A 219 -7.62 -10.72 10.07
N LEU A 220 -6.78 -10.01 10.82
CA LEU A 220 -5.79 -10.61 11.71
C LEU A 220 -6.40 -11.42 12.85
N ASP A 221 -7.62 -11.09 13.26
CA ASP A 221 -8.41 -11.88 14.21
C ASP A 221 -8.68 -13.31 13.69
N VAL A 222 -8.94 -13.49 12.38
CA VAL A 222 -9.08 -14.80 11.74
C VAL A 222 -7.78 -15.62 11.85
N ALA A 223 -6.63 -14.97 11.66
CA ALA A 223 -5.34 -15.63 11.82
C ALA A 223 -5.03 -15.99 13.29
N ILE A 224 -5.39 -15.13 14.25
CA ILE A 224 -5.26 -15.41 15.68
C ILE A 224 -6.18 -16.56 16.10
N GLU A 225 -7.41 -16.62 15.58
CA GLU A 225 -8.30 -17.75 15.81
C GLU A 225 -7.75 -19.05 15.20
N ALA A 226 -7.16 -19.00 14.00
CA ALA A 226 -6.49 -20.15 13.41
C ALA A 226 -5.33 -20.65 14.29
N MET A 227 -4.55 -19.75 14.89
CA MET A 227 -3.51 -20.09 15.88
C MET A 227 -4.10 -20.81 17.10
N SER A 228 -5.27 -20.41 17.59
CA SER A 228 -5.93 -21.08 18.71
C SER A 228 -6.36 -22.52 18.37
N ILE A 229 -6.85 -22.74 17.14
CA ILE A 229 -7.20 -24.08 16.65
C ILE A 229 -5.97 -24.98 16.59
N LEU A 230 -4.80 -24.42 16.26
CA LEU A 230 -3.55 -25.16 16.09
C LEU A 230 -2.71 -25.27 17.36
N ARG A 231 -3.15 -24.66 18.46
CA ARG A 231 -2.38 -24.53 19.69
C ARG A 231 -1.82 -25.85 20.19
N ASP A 232 -2.64 -26.86 20.29
CA ASP A 232 -2.27 -28.16 20.86
C ASP A 232 -1.75 -29.15 19.80
N ARG A 233 -2.10 -28.92 18.52
CA ARG A 233 -1.71 -29.78 17.40
C ARG A 233 -0.29 -29.46 16.89
N VAL A 234 0.11 -28.18 16.88
CA VAL A 234 1.39 -27.70 16.32
C VAL A 234 2.09 -26.80 17.34
N PRO A 235 2.77 -27.38 18.34
CA PRO A 235 3.36 -26.65 19.45
C PRO A 235 4.49 -25.69 19.04
N ASN A 236 5.18 -25.94 17.95
CA ASN A 236 6.29 -25.12 17.44
C ASN A 236 5.85 -24.01 16.46
N LEU A 237 4.54 -23.85 16.23
CA LEU A 237 4.03 -22.77 15.37
C LEU A 237 4.05 -21.44 16.11
N LYS A 238 4.68 -20.41 15.53
CA LYS A 238 4.73 -19.03 16.02
C LYS A 238 4.15 -18.07 14.99
N PHE A 239 3.51 -17.00 15.45
CA PHE A 239 2.98 -15.97 14.57
C PHE A 239 3.49 -14.58 14.98
N LEU A 240 4.26 -13.96 14.09
CA LEU A 240 4.80 -12.63 14.26
C LEU A 240 3.96 -11.61 13.47
N ILE A 241 3.35 -10.67 14.17
CA ILE A 241 2.59 -9.56 13.58
C ILE A 241 3.43 -8.29 13.74
N VAL A 242 3.85 -7.71 12.59
CA VAL A 242 4.73 -6.54 12.54
C VAL A 242 3.94 -5.35 12.01
N GLY A 243 3.85 -4.30 12.80
CA GLY A 243 3.14 -3.08 12.42
C GLY A 243 2.31 -2.49 13.54
N ASP A 244 1.52 -1.48 13.18
CA ASP A 244 0.63 -0.79 14.12
C ASP A 244 -0.69 -0.40 13.46
N GLY A 245 -1.70 -0.04 14.26
CA GLY A 245 -2.98 0.38 13.73
C GLY A 245 -4.11 0.34 14.78
N PRO A 246 -5.32 0.80 14.37
CA PRO A 246 -6.44 0.99 15.28
C PRO A 246 -6.93 -0.30 15.97
N ASP A 247 -6.67 -1.47 15.41
CA ASP A 247 -7.12 -2.75 16.00
C ASP A 247 -6.07 -3.39 16.93
N ARG A 248 -4.92 -2.74 17.19
CA ARG A 248 -3.84 -3.30 18.01
C ARG A 248 -4.32 -3.80 19.37
N GLU A 249 -5.06 -3.00 20.12
CA GLU A 249 -5.54 -3.39 21.46
C GLU A 249 -6.56 -4.54 21.37
N LYS A 250 -7.45 -4.51 20.39
CA LYS A 250 -8.40 -5.63 20.17
C LYS A 250 -7.68 -6.95 19.87
N LEU A 251 -6.60 -6.90 19.07
CA LEU A 251 -5.79 -8.09 18.76
C LEU A 251 -5.06 -8.59 20.00
N LYS A 252 -4.52 -7.70 20.82
CA LYS A 252 -3.90 -8.02 22.11
C LYS A 252 -4.87 -8.72 23.06
N ASP A 253 -6.09 -8.18 23.18
CA ASP A 253 -7.15 -8.78 23.99
C ASP A 253 -7.56 -10.18 23.46
N ALA A 254 -7.60 -10.36 22.13
CA ALA A 254 -7.88 -11.64 21.53
C ALA A 254 -6.78 -12.68 21.82
N ILE A 255 -5.51 -12.29 21.75
CA ILE A 255 -4.35 -13.12 22.07
C ILE A 255 -4.44 -13.61 23.53
N ALA A 256 -4.71 -12.69 24.47
CA ALA A 256 -4.85 -13.02 25.89
C ALA A 256 -6.04 -13.95 26.17
N ARG A 257 -7.20 -13.64 25.61
CA ARG A 257 -8.42 -14.46 25.76
C ARG A 257 -8.24 -15.88 25.24
N LEU A 258 -7.45 -16.06 24.18
CA LEU A 258 -7.18 -17.36 23.55
C LEU A 258 -5.93 -18.06 24.11
N HIS A 259 -5.27 -17.47 25.12
CA HIS A 259 -4.05 -17.99 25.75
C HIS A 259 -2.92 -18.26 24.74
N LEU A 260 -2.62 -17.27 23.90
CA LEU A 260 -1.64 -17.35 22.82
C LEU A 260 -0.39 -16.47 23.04
N GLU A 261 -0.17 -15.90 24.25
CA GLU A 261 0.92 -14.93 24.54
C GLU A 261 2.32 -15.48 24.24
N GLY A 262 2.53 -16.77 24.38
CA GLY A 262 3.82 -17.42 24.03
C GLY A 262 3.97 -17.79 22.55
N ARG A 263 2.95 -17.53 21.72
CA ARG A 263 2.87 -17.99 20.33
C ARG A 263 2.60 -16.89 19.31
N VAL A 264 1.86 -15.87 19.70
CA VAL A 264 1.57 -14.70 18.86
C VAL A 264 2.25 -13.49 19.45
N THR A 265 3.13 -12.86 18.67
CA THR A 265 3.88 -11.67 19.07
C THR A 265 3.42 -10.48 18.24
N LEU A 266 2.96 -9.42 18.92
CA LEU A 266 2.68 -8.10 18.33
C LEU A 266 3.94 -7.22 18.43
N ARG A 267 4.69 -7.14 17.35
CA ARG A 267 5.82 -6.22 17.21
C ARG A 267 5.30 -4.92 16.58
N GLY A 268 5.61 -3.78 17.17
CA GLY A 268 5.18 -2.48 16.68
C GLY A 268 5.69 -2.14 15.27
N PHE A 269 5.49 -0.90 14.87
CA PHE A 269 6.02 -0.38 13.61
C PHE A 269 7.56 -0.52 13.55
N VAL A 270 8.06 -0.95 12.41
CA VAL A 270 9.48 -0.98 12.08
C VAL A 270 9.69 -0.41 10.66
N PRO A 271 10.87 0.17 10.36
CA PRO A 271 11.23 0.58 9.00
C PRO A 271 11.17 -0.58 8.01
N MET A 272 11.00 -0.27 6.73
CA MET A 272 10.78 -1.26 5.68
C MET A 272 11.98 -2.20 5.48
N GLU A 273 13.17 -1.69 5.61
CA GLU A 273 14.40 -2.48 5.54
C GLU A 273 14.41 -3.56 6.64
N GLN A 274 13.94 -3.23 7.84
CA GLN A 274 13.78 -4.19 8.93
C GLN A 274 12.62 -5.17 8.69
N VAL A 275 11.55 -4.74 8.00
CA VAL A 275 10.49 -5.66 7.55
C VAL A 275 11.09 -6.73 6.62
N ALA A 276 11.90 -6.32 5.65
CA ALA A 276 12.57 -7.26 4.74
C ALA A 276 13.55 -8.19 5.48
N GLU A 277 14.27 -7.69 6.48
CA GLU A 277 15.12 -8.54 7.35
C GLU A 277 14.29 -9.58 8.11
N ILE A 278 13.17 -9.18 8.72
CA ILE A 278 12.26 -10.10 9.39
C ILE A 278 11.71 -11.13 8.40
N MET A 279 11.27 -10.70 7.21
CA MET A 279 10.77 -11.61 6.17
C MET A 279 11.82 -12.66 5.75
N SER A 280 13.11 -12.37 5.84
CA SER A 280 14.17 -13.35 5.52
C SER A 280 14.30 -14.48 6.54
N THR A 281 13.70 -14.35 7.73
CA THR A 281 13.80 -15.33 8.84
C THR A 281 12.57 -16.19 9.03
N ILE A 282 11.50 -15.95 8.28
CA ILE A 282 10.20 -16.63 8.45
C ILE A 282 10.01 -17.78 7.48
N ASP A 283 9.04 -18.65 7.80
CA ASP A 283 8.67 -19.83 7.00
C ASP A 283 7.46 -19.59 6.10
N LEU A 284 6.55 -18.70 6.49
CA LEU A 284 5.27 -18.50 5.82
C LEU A 284 4.76 -17.07 5.99
N GLY A 285 4.42 -16.43 4.89
CA GLY A 285 3.65 -15.19 4.88
C GLY A 285 2.16 -15.45 5.03
N VAL A 286 1.47 -14.65 5.84
CA VAL A 286 0.01 -14.79 6.07
C VAL A 286 -0.68 -13.48 5.70
N VAL A 287 -1.65 -13.54 4.77
CA VAL A 287 -2.43 -12.38 4.32
C VAL A 287 -3.93 -12.68 4.46
N PRO A 288 -4.51 -12.57 5.68
CA PRO A 288 -5.86 -13.05 5.99
C PRO A 288 -6.95 -12.02 5.71
N LYS A 289 -6.77 -11.21 4.69
CA LYS A 289 -7.64 -10.10 4.31
C LYS A 289 -9.13 -10.50 4.21
N ARG A 290 -10.02 -9.61 4.65
CA ARG A 290 -11.47 -9.85 4.57
C ARG A 290 -12.01 -9.62 3.16
N LYS A 291 -13.06 -10.38 2.82
CA LYS A 291 -13.83 -10.22 1.57
C LYS A 291 -14.99 -9.24 1.79
N ASP A 292 -14.69 -8.06 2.35
CA ASP A 292 -15.67 -6.97 2.44
C ASP A 292 -15.64 -6.08 1.16
N SER A 293 -16.47 -5.05 1.11
CA SER A 293 -16.60 -4.19 -0.08
C SER A 293 -15.31 -3.51 -0.51
N PHE A 294 -14.38 -3.26 0.41
CA PHE A 294 -13.07 -2.68 0.13
C PHE A 294 -11.98 -3.76 0.03
N GLY A 295 -11.85 -4.63 1.03
CA GLY A 295 -10.82 -5.65 1.10
C GLY A 295 -10.86 -6.64 -0.07
N ASN A 296 -12.03 -6.89 -0.64
CA ASN A 296 -12.20 -7.77 -1.79
C ASN A 296 -11.58 -7.21 -3.10
N GLU A 297 -11.32 -5.91 -3.16
CA GLU A 297 -10.80 -5.21 -4.34
C GLU A 297 -9.50 -4.42 -4.07
N ALA A 298 -9.10 -4.24 -2.81
CA ALA A 298 -7.84 -3.58 -2.44
C ALA A 298 -6.65 -4.53 -2.62
N PHE A 299 -5.66 -4.11 -3.40
CA PHE A 299 -4.49 -4.94 -3.70
C PHE A 299 -3.58 -5.15 -2.48
N SER A 300 -3.10 -6.37 -2.27
CA SER A 300 -2.21 -6.74 -1.17
C SER A 300 -0.74 -6.75 -1.60
N THR A 301 -0.04 -5.62 -1.44
CA THR A 301 1.40 -5.50 -1.78
C THR A 301 2.26 -6.55 -1.09
N LYS A 302 1.89 -6.92 0.15
CA LYS A 302 2.57 -7.92 0.98
C LYS A 302 2.77 -9.28 0.29
N ILE A 303 1.79 -9.71 -0.52
CA ILE A 303 1.91 -10.97 -1.26
C ILE A 303 3.12 -10.93 -2.18
N MET A 304 3.27 -9.86 -2.95
CA MET A 304 4.41 -9.70 -3.86
C MET A 304 5.72 -9.44 -3.11
N GLU A 305 5.68 -8.77 -1.97
CA GLU A 305 6.86 -8.57 -1.09
C GLU A 305 7.37 -9.92 -0.56
N PHE A 306 6.46 -10.80 -0.07
CA PHE A 306 6.82 -12.17 0.31
C PHE A 306 7.37 -12.97 -0.88
N MET A 307 6.73 -12.89 -2.05
CA MET A 307 7.21 -13.56 -3.26
C MET A 307 8.64 -13.11 -3.62
N ALA A 308 8.93 -11.80 -3.57
CA ALA A 308 10.25 -11.25 -3.83
C ALA A 308 11.32 -11.75 -2.84
N MET A 309 10.90 -11.99 -1.60
CA MET A 309 11.75 -12.57 -0.55
C MET A 309 11.87 -14.10 -0.63
N ASN A 310 11.23 -14.75 -1.61
CA ASN A 310 11.14 -16.20 -1.74
C ASN A 310 10.52 -16.88 -0.51
N VAL A 311 9.49 -16.25 0.05
CA VAL A 311 8.68 -16.76 1.18
C VAL A 311 7.33 -17.24 0.63
N PRO A 312 6.92 -18.49 0.89
CA PRO A 312 5.60 -18.98 0.49
C PRO A 312 4.51 -18.21 1.22
N VAL A 313 3.35 -18.02 0.56
CA VAL A 313 2.24 -17.21 1.08
C VAL A 313 0.97 -18.02 1.20
N VAL A 314 0.28 -17.90 2.33
CA VAL A 314 -1.14 -18.26 2.48
C VAL A 314 -1.97 -16.97 2.53
N ALA A 315 -2.96 -16.84 1.64
CA ALA A 315 -3.78 -15.64 1.53
C ALA A 315 -5.27 -15.96 1.37
N SER A 316 -6.11 -15.01 1.76
CA SER A 316 -7.55 -15.08 1.50
C SER A 316 -7.84 -15.08 0.01
N ARG A 317 -8.79 -15.92 -0.42
CA ARG A 317 -9.30 -15.98 -1.79
C ARG A 317 -10.25 -14.80 -2.05
N THR A 318 -9.69 -13.61 -2.21
CA THR A 318 -10.45 -12.41 -2.57
C THR A 318 -10.44 -12.20 -4.09
N ARG A 319 -11.39 -11.42 -4.61
CA ARG A 319 -11.47 -11.14 -6.06
C ARG A 319 -10.19 -10.55 -6.64
N ILE A 320 -9.58 -9.60 -5.91
CA ILE A 320 -8.35 -8.96 -6.38
C ILE A 320 -7.16 -9.92 -6.33
N ASP A 321 -7.06 -10.76 -5.30
CA ASP A 321 -5.94 -11.66 -5.16
C ASP A 321 -6.03 -12.82 -6.18
N GLU A 322 -7.24 -13.31 -6.51
CA GLU A 322 -7.47 -14.25 -7.63
C GLU A 322 -7.26 -13.63 -9.02
N HIS A 323 -7.43 -12.31 -9.15
CA HIS A 323 -7.16 -11.63 -10.43
C HIS A 323 -5.66 -11.60 -10.76
N TYR A 324 -4.80 -11.42 -9.75
CA TYR A 324 -3.36 -11.30 -9.94
C TYR A 324 -2.58 -12.60 -9.71
N PHE A 325 -3.08 -13.49 -8.86
CA PHE A 325 -2.36 -14.67 -8.41
C PHE A 325 -3.16 -15.95 -8.66
N SER A 326 -2.45 -17.05 -8.83
CA SER A 326 -3.04 -18.38 -9.00
C SER A 326 -2.73 -19.30 -7.81
N ASP A 327 -3.40 -20.44 -7.73
CA ASP A 327 -3.07 -21.48 -6.76
C ASP A 327 -1.63 -22.02 -6.91
N GLN A 328 -0.95 -21.75 -8.03
CA GLN A 328 0.47 -22.10 -8.21
C GLN A 328 1.42 -21.15 -7.49
N THR A 329 1.04 -19.88 -7.32
CA THR A 329 1.89 -18.84 -6.71
C THR A 329 1.52 -18.54 -5.25
N VAL A 330 0.26 -18.79 -4.85
CA VAL A 330 -0.27 -18.52 -3.51
C VAL A 330 -1.10 -19.70 -3.03
N GLN A 331 -0.98 -20.09 -1.77
CA GLN A 331 -1.91 -21.01 -1.16
C GLN A 331 -3.14 -20.24 -0.68
N PHE A 332 -4.25 -20.37 -1.40
CA PHE A 332 -5.49 -19.71 -1.00
C PHE A 332 -6.27 -20.46 0.08
N PHE A 333 -6.97 -19.67 0.90
CA PHE A 333 -7.96 -20.16 1.86
C PHE A 333 -9.26 -19.34 1.78
N GLU A 334 -10.38 -19.88 2.26
CA GLU A 334 -11.69 -19.23 2.26
C GLU A 334 -11.70 -18.00 3.18
N PRO A 335 -12.00 -16.79 2.66
CA PRO A 335 -11.98 -15.55 3.43
C PRO A 335 -12.85 -15.60 4.70
N GLY A 336 -12.26 -15.26 5.85
CA GLY A 336 -12.95 -15.29 7.14
C GLY A 336 -13.02 -16.65 7.81
N SER A 337 -12.53 -17.73 7.17
CA SER A 337 -12.51 -19.07 7.76
C SER A 337 -11.21 -19.35 8.49
N SER A 338 -11.20 -19.20 9.81
CA SER A 338 -10.06 -19.58 10.66
C SER A 338 -9.75 -21.09 10.59
N LYS A 339 -10.78 -21.94 10.37
CA LYS A 339 -10.61 -23.39 10.22
C LYS A 339 -9.90 -23.74 8.92
N ASP A 340 -10.30 -23.12 7.81
CA ASP A 340 -9.64 -23.40 6.52
C ASP A 340 -8.20 -22.83 6.52
N LEU A 341 -8.00 -21.63 7.07
CA LEU A 341 -6.64 -21.08 7.24
C LEU A 341 -5.76 -22.03 8.07
N ALA A 342 -6.25 -22.54 9.20
CA ALA A 342 -5.53 -23.52 10.02
C ALA A 342 -5.18 -24.79 9.23
N SER A 343 -6.12 -25.31 8.43
CA SER A 343 -5.89 -26.47 7.54
C SER A 343 -4.79 -26.21 6.51
N LYS A 344 -4.80 -25.02 5.86
CA LYS A 344 -3.78 -24.65 4.86
C LYS A 344 -2.40 -24.43 5.49
N ILE A 345 -2.34 -23.88 6.70
CA ILE A 345 -1.09 -23.75 7.45
C ILE A 345 -0.48 -25.13 7.72
N VAL A 346 -1.25 -26.06 8.27
CA VAL A 346 -0.78 -27.43 8.53
C VAL A 346 -0.33 -28.11 7.23
N TYR A 347 -1.14 -28.01 6.18
CA TYR A 347 -0.80 -28.55 4.88
C TYR A 347 0.57 -28.05 4.38
N LEU A 348 0.84 -26.73 4.48
CA LEU A 348 2.12 -26.17 4.07
C LEU A 348 3.27 -26.59 5.02
N MET A 349 3.02 -26.76 6.31
CA MET A 349 4.02 -27.24 7.25
C MET A 349 4.46 -28.66 6.94
N GLU A 350 3.49 -29.55 6.67
CA GLU A 350 3.71 -30.97 6.39
C GLU A 350 4.24 -31.25 4.97
N ASN A 351 4.13 -30.28 4.04
CA ASN A 351 4.50 -30.44 2.64
C ASN A 351 5.57 -29.41 2.20
N PRO A 352 6.87 -29.62 2.53
CA PRO A 352 7.96 -28.74 2.12
C PRO A 352 8.09 -28.62 0.59
N ASP A 353 7.83 -29.67 -0.17
CA ASP A 353 7.85 -29.64 -1.64
C ASP A 353 6.82 -28.66 -2.19
N ARG A 354 5.64 -28.58 -1.56
CA ARG A 354 4.63 -27.60 -1.94
C ARG A 354 5.10 -26.17 -1.67
N ARG A 355 5.77 -25.91 -0.54
CA ARG A 355 6.35 -24.58 -0.26
C ARG A 355 7.40 -24.21 -1.30
N THR A 356 8.26 -25.16 -1.67
CA THR A 356 9.28 -24.97 -2.71
C THR A 356 8.64 -24.63 -4.06
N ALA A 357 7.64 -25.41 -4.50
CA ALA A 357 6.93 -25.16 -5.76
C ALA A 357 6.24 -23.77 -5.78
N LEU A 358 5.61 -23.35 -4.68
CA LEU A 358 5.05 -21.99 -4.56
C LEU A 358 6.13 -20.90 -4.74
N CYS A 359 7.29 -21.10 -4.13
CA CYS A 359 8.40 -20.14 -4.22
C CYS A 359 9.00 -20.08 -5.62
N GLU A 360 9.14 -21.20 -6.32
CA GLU A 360 9.64 -21.25 -7.69
C GLU A 360 8.72 -20.49 -8.65
N CYS A 361 7.41 -20.78 -8.62
CA CYS A 361 6.41 -20.04 -9.42
C CYS A 361 6.35 -18.55 -9.03
N SER A 362 6.51 -18.22 -7.76
CA SER A 362 6.55 -16.83 -7.28
C SER A 362 7.79 -16.09 -7.79
N THR A 363 8.94 -16.75 -7.86
CA THR A 363 10.17 -16.17 -8.39
C THR A 363 10.01 -15.80 -9.87
N GLU A 364 9.41 -16.69 -10.67
CA GLU A 364 9.09 -16.43 -12.08
C GLU A 364 8.11 -15.27 -12.21
N PHE A 365 7.06 -15.24 -11.38
CA PHE A 365 6.08 -14.15 -11.39
C PHE A 365 6.74 -12.80 -11.10
N ILE A 366 7.60 -12.70 -10.07
CA ILE A 366 8.29 -11.46 -9.68
C ILE A 366 9.30 -11.00 -10.74
N ALA A 367 9.93 -11.92 -11.47
CA ALA A 367 10.84 -11.56 -12.57
C ALA A 367 10.16 -10.68 -13.63
N HIS A 368 8.84 -10.79 -13.79
CA HIS A 368 8.03 -9.99 -14.72
C HIS A 368 7.19 -8.90 -14.03
N ASN A 369 7.07 -8.91 -12.71
CA ASN A 369 6.17 -8.07 -11.94
C ASN A 369 6.87 -7.38 -10.76
N SER A 370 8.02 -6.76 -11.02
CA SER A 370 8.74 -5.89 -10.08
C SER A 370 8.71 -4.44 -10.55
N TRP A 371 9.02 -3.52 -9.65
CA TRP A 371 9.14 -2.11 -10.01
C TRP A 371 10.21 -1.87 -11.07
N ASP A 372 11.33 -2.57 -11.01
CA ASP A 372 12.42 -2.43 -11.97
C ASP A 372 12.00 -2.75 -13.41
N VAL A 373 11.08 -3.70 -13.60
CA VAL A 373 10.52 -4.04 -14.90
C VAL A 373 9.41 -3.07 -15.30
N LYS A 374 8.54 -2.69 -14.39
CA LYS A 374 7.32 -1.91 -14.71
C LYS A 374 7.51 -0.40 -14.71
N LYS A 375 8.60 0.12 -14.14
CA LYS A 375 8.87 1.57 -14.06
C LYS A 375 8.96 2.26 -15.42
N GLN A 376 9.38 1.53 -16.49
CA GLN A 376 9.49 2.12 -17.81
C GLN A 376 8.15 2.66 -18.32
N GLY A 377 7.05 1.94 -18.07
CA GLY A 377 5.72 2.42 -18.45
C GLY A 377 5.31 3.74 -17.77
N TYR A 378 5.78 3.96 -16.54
CA TYR A 378 5.60 5.25 -15.87
C TYR A 378 6.49 6.35 -16.49
N LEU A 379 7.74 6.06 -16.78
CA LEU A 379 8.67 7.01 -17.40
C LEU A 379 8.18 7.42 -18.80
N ASP A 380 7.71 6.47 -19.58
CA ASP A 380 7.12 6.72 -20.93
C ASP A 380 5.84 7.57 -20.84
N LEU A 381 5.02 7.38 -19.80
CA LEU A 381 3.86 8.22 -19.55
C LEU A 381 4.28 9.68 -19.27
N VAL A 382 5.29 9.88 -18.43
CA VAL A 382 5.83 11.20 -18.10
C VAL A 382 6.35 11.89 -19.36
N ASP A 383 7.11 11.19 -20.22
CA ASP A 383 7.63 11.73 -21.48
C ASP A 383 6.53 12.12 -22.46
N ARG A 384 5.52 11.27 -22.61
CA ARG A 384 4.35 11.54 -23.48
C ARG A 384 3.53 12.75 -23.04
N LEU A 385 3.50 13.07 -21.75
CA LEU A 385 2.76 14.23 -21.24
C LEU A 385 3.52 15.55 -21.47
N CYS A 386 4.84 15.51 -21.65
CA CYS A 386 5.69 16.67 -21.85
C CYS A 386 6.08 16.91 -23.33
N SER A 387 5.88 15.88 -24.19
CA SER A 387 5.97 16.01 -25.66
C SER A 387 4.71 16.66 -26.22
#